data_e19c34b319e2a9a042635f46279e88b0
#
_entry.id   e19c34b319e2a9a042635f46279e88b0
#
_cell.length_a   1.000
_cell.length_b   1.000
_cell.length_c   1.000
_cell.angle_alpha   90.00
_cell.angle_beta   90.00
_cell.angle_gamma   90.00
#
_symmetry.space_group_name_H-M   'P 1'
#
loop_
_entity.id
_entity.type
_entity.pdbx_description
1 polymer ?
#
loop_
_entity_poly.entity_id
_entity_poly.type
_entity_poly.pdbx_seq_one_letter_code
_entity_poly.pdbx_strand_id
1 'polypeptide(L)'
;MHTVVLDEADEMLNMGFREDIETILSYIPEERQTVLFSATMPKAILDITKKYQKDAVTIKVVKKELTVPSIDQYYYDVKRKDKVDVLTRLLDYYDPKLSIVFCNTKRMVDELASELQGRGYFAEGLHGDMKQSQRDRVMNSFRNGKTEILIATDVAARGIDVDDVEAVFNFDIPQDDEYYVHRIGRTGRAGRTGRAFTFVRGKEVYKLKDIQRYCKTKILAQPIPTSEDVAQIKMEKIMDKIEQIIDEEDLTDMINLIDEQVNAVSYTHLTLPT
;
A
#
# COMPACT_ATOMS: atom_id res chain seq x y z
N MET A 1 17.21 -17.84 -26.78
CA MET A 1 16.37 -16.73 -26.27
C MET A 1 16.17 -15.77 -27.42
N HIS A 2 14.93 -15.45 -27.79
CA HIS A 2 14.66 -14.60 -28.98
C HIS A 2 14.35 -13.15 -28.61
N THR A 3 13.89 -12.91 -27.39
CA THR A 3 13.53 -11.56 -26.91
C THR A 3 14.00 -11.35 -25.50
N VAL A 4 14.55 -10.16 -25.24
CA VAL A 4 14.93 -9.66 -23.91
C VAL A 4 14.18 -8.39 -23.65
N VAL A 5 13.56 -8.29 -22.47
CA VAL A 5 12.84 -7.10 -22.03
C VAL A 5 13.51 -6.58 -20.76
N LEU A 6 13.94 -5.33 -20.80
CA LEU A 6 14.35 -4.57 -19.61
C LEU A 6 13.21 -3.63 -19.25
N ASP A 7 12.56 -3.89 -18.15
CA ASP A 7 11.47 -3.06 -17.63
C ASP A 7 11.94 -2.22 -16.43
N GLU A 8 11.43 -1.00 -16.27
CA GLU A 8 11.89 -0.02 -15.28
C GLU A 8 13.44 0.15 -15.30
N ALA A 9 14.03 0.25 -16.49
CA ALA A 9 15.48 0.19 -16.66
C ALA A 9 16.24 1.35 -15.99
N ASP A 10 15.65 2.54 -15.93
CA ASP A 10 16.17 3.69 -15.17
C ASP A 10 16.30 3.36 -13.67
N GLU A 11 15.31 2.69 -13.14
CA GLU A 11 15.29 2.28 -11.76
C GLU A 11 16.35 1.21 -11.45
N MET A 12 16.53 0.24 -12.34
CA MET A 12 17.60 -0.75 -12.19
C MET A 12 18.98 -0.07 -12.14
N LEU A 13 19.20 0.98 -12.93
CA LEU A 13 20.44 1.74 -12.91
C LEU A 13 20.59 2.59 -11.65
N ASN A 14 19.51 3.23 -11.17
CA ASN A 14 19.50 3.97 -9.91
C ASN A 14 19.86 3.09 -8.71
N MET A 15 19.52 1.81 -8.78
CA MET A 15 19.90 0.79 -7.79
C MET A 15 21.34 0.28 -7.92
N GLY A 16 22.09 0.70 -8.92
CA GLY A 16 23.46 0.29 -9.16
C GLY A 16 23.63 -1.01 -9.95
N PHE A 17 22.56 -1.58 -10.52
CA PHE A 17 22.59 -2.85 -11.30
C PHE A 17 23.16 -2.71 -12.72
N ARG A 18 23.89 -1.64 -13.02
CA ARG A 18 24.43 -1.45 -14.35
C ARG A 18 25.33 -2.61 -14.79
N GLU A 19 26.27 -3.00 -13.94
CA GLU A 19 27.21 -4.09 -14.25
C GLU A 19 26.50 -5.44 -14.38
N ASP A 20 25.48 -5.68 -13.54
CA ASP A 20 24.68 -6.91 -13.62
C ASP A 20 23.88 -6.98 -14.92
N ILE A 21 23.26 -5.87 -15.34
CA ILE A 21 22.54 -5.77 -16.63
C ILE A 21 23.50 -6.02 -17.78
N GLU A 22 24.67 -5.36 -17.81
CA GLU A 22 25.66 -5.53 -18.86
C GLU A 22 26.20 -6.98 -18.90
N THR A 23 26.39 -7.59 -17.72
CA THR A 23 26.80 -8.99 -17.60
C THR A 23 25.74 -9.93 -18.18
N ILE A 24 24.49 -9.79 -17.78
CA ILE A 24 23.36 -10.59 -18.31
C ILE A 24 23.27 -10.44 -19.84
N LEU A 25 23.31 -9.22 -20.33
CA LEU A 25 23.22 -8.95 -21.77
C LEU A 25 24.38 -9.52 -22.58
N SER A 26 25.58 -9.67 -21.96
CA SER A 26 26.74 -10.28 -22.60
C SER A 26 26.65 -11.80 -22.76
N TYR A 27 25.88 -12.49 -21.90
CA TYR A 27 25.67 -13.94 -21.97
C TYR A 27 24.54 -14.34 -22.92
N ILE A 28 23.73 -13.42 -23.39
CA ILE A 28 22.58 -13.70 -24.25
C ILE A 28 23.02 -13.64 -25.71
N PRO A 29 22.52 -14.52 -26.60
CA PRO A 29 22.85 -14.50 -28.02
C PRO A 29 22.66 -13.11 -28.66
N GLU A 30 23.57 -12.75 -29.58
CA GLU A 30 23.49 -11.44 -30.26
C GLU A 30 22.26 -11.31 -31.15
N GLU A 31 21.83 -12.41 -31.75
CA GLU A 31 20.64 -12.46 -32.60
C GLU A 31 19.37 -12.54 -31.73
N ARG A 32 18.90 -11.36 -31.34
CA ARG A 32 17.73 -11.20 -30.47
C ARG A 32 17.03 -9.88 -30.69
N GLN A 33 15.77 -9.79 -30.30
CA GLN A 33 15.08 -8.53 -30.06
C GLN A 33 15.36 -8.06 -28.64
N THR A 34 15.81 -6.83 -28.47
CA THR A 34 15.97 -6.21 -27.15
C THR A 34 14.98 -5.06 -27.02
N VAL A 35 14.09 -5.13 -26.03
CA VAL A 35 13.08 -4.13 -25.71
C VAL A 35 13.43 -3.51 -24.36
N LEU A 36 13.35 -2.18 -24.27
CA LEU A 36 13.63 -1.44 -23.04
C LEU A 36 12.46 -0.51 -22.73
N PHE A 37 11.90 -0.66 -21.54
CA PHE A 37 10.93 0.26 -20.96
C PHE A 37 11.58 1.07 -19.86
N SER A 38 11.37 2.38 -19.88
CA SER A 38 11.93 3.30 -18.90
C SER A 38 11.06 4.54 -18.81
N ALA A 39 10.83 5.05 -17.62
CA ALA A 39 10.10 6.30 -17.39
C ALA A 39 10.98 7.50 -17.76
N THR A 40 12.27 7.41 -17.49
CA THR A 40 13.27 8.43 -17.81
C THR A 40 14.36 7.87 -18.71
N MET A 41 15.05 8.75 -19.45
CA MET A 41 16.14 8.35 -20.38
C MET A 41 17.44 9.06 -20.03
N PRO A 42 18.03 8.79 -18.85
CA PRO A 42 19.33 9.35 -18.48
C PRO A 42 20.43 8.82 -19.40
N LYS A 43 21.58 9.51 -19.40
CA LYS A 43 22.72 9.15 -20.28
C LYS A 43 23.11 7.67 -20.16
N ALA A 44 23.07 7.12 -18.96
CA ALA A 44 23.43 5.71 -18.70
C ALA A 44 22.48 4.72 -19.42
N ILE A 45 21.18 5.01 -19.50
CA ILE A 45 20.21 4.23 -20.29
C ILE A 45 20.53 4.35 -21.78
N LEU A 46 20.77 5.58 -22.27
CA LEU A 46 21.12 5.81 -23.67
C LEU A 46 22.42 5.08 -24.07
N ASP A 47 23.38 4.95 -23.17
CA ASP A 47 24.60 4.19 -23.41
C ASP A 47 24.32 2.69 -23.54
N ILE A 48 23.45 2.12 -22.69
CA ILE A 48 23.01 0.72 -22.78
C ILE A 48 22.23 0.48 -24.08
N THR A 49 21.31 1.37 -24.46
CA THR A 49 20.55 1.21 -25.71
C THR A 49 21.49 1.21 -26.92
N LYS A 50 22.45 2.13 -26.99
CA LYS A 50 23.42 2.19 -28.09
C LYS A 50 24.31 0.95 -28.18
N LYS A 51 24.64 0.34 -27.05
CA LYS A 51 25.54 -0.82 -26.99
C LYS A 51 24.83 -2.13 -27.33
N TYR A 52 23.58 -2.30 -26.90
CA TYR A 52 22.88 -3.58 -26.92
C TYR A 52 21.62 -3.65 -27.80
N GLN A 53 21.20 -2.52 -28.38
CA GLN A 53 20.11 -2.48 -29.35
C GLN A 53 20.63 -2.09 -30.73
N LYS A 54 20.18 -2.80 -31.77
CA LYS A 54 20.46 -2.49 -33.18
C LYS A 54 19.18 -1.87 -33.77
N ASP A 55 19.32 -0.76 -34.48
CA ASP A 55 18.24 -0.06 -35.18
C ASP A 55 16.98 0.15 -34.32
N ALA A 56 17.19 0.55 -33.07
CA ALA A 56 16.12 0.70 -32.09
C ALA A 56 15.13 1.81 -32.47
N VAL A 57 13.86 1.47 -32.53
CA VAL A 57 12.77 2.41 -32.70
C VAL A 57 12.39 2.99 -31.33
N THR A 58 12.50 4.31 -31.18
CA THR A 58 12.09 4.98 -29.94
C THR A 58 10.61 5.36 -30.02
N ILE A 59 9.80 4.76 -29.14
CA ILE A 59 8.40 5.11 -28.99
C ILE A 59 8.27 5.93 -27.70
N LYS A 60 7.97 7.22 -27.84
CA LYS A 60 7.82 8.13 -26.72
C LYS A 60 6.35 8.38 -26.44
N VAL A 61 5.87 7.86 -25.30
CA VAL A 61 4.54 8.19 -24.79
C VAL A 61 4.66 9.40 -23.88
N VAL A 62 4.25 10.57 -24.37
CA VAL A 62 4.20 11.78 -23.55
C VAL A 62 2.95 11.71 -22.70
N LYS A 63 3.07 11.34 -21.43
CA LYS A 63 1.99 11.56 -20.47
C LYS A 63 1.81 13.06 -20.30
N LYS A 64 0.67 13.60 -20.71
CA LYS A 64 0.32 15.02 -20.51
C LYS A 64 0.23 15.40 -19.02
N GLU A 65 -0.01 14.45 -18.15
CA GLU A 65 -0.12 14.66 -16.70
C GLU A 65 0.36 13.42 -15.94
N LEU A 66 1.22 13.61 -14.94
CA LEU A 66 1.60 12.61 -13.95
C LEU A 66 0.48 12.41 -12.91
N THR A 67 -0.71 12.94 -13.19
CA THR A 67 -1.85 12.82 -12.30
C THR A 67 -2.36 11.39 -12.33
N VAL A 68 -2.56 10.83 -11.17
CA VAL A 68 -3.34 9.62 -10.95
C VAL A 68 -4.73 10.09 -10.54
N PRO A 69 -5.65 10.37 -11.50
CA PRO A 69 -6.91 11.08 -11.25
C PRO A 69 -7.87 10.35 -10.30
N SER A 70 -7.60 9.06 -10.05
CA SER A 70 -8.44 8.17 -9.24
C SER A 70 -7.93 8.01 -7.81
N ILE A 71 -6.90 8.76 -7.38
CA ILE A 71 -6.33 8.64 -6.04
C ILE A 71 -6.55 9.91 -5.24
N ASP A 72 -7.30 9.79 -4.15
CA ASP A 72 -7.42 10.82 -3.15
C ASP A 72 -6.16 10.87 -2.30
N GLN A 73 -5.53 12.04 -2.19
CA GLN A 73 -4.23 12.18 -1.56
C GLN A 73 -4.30 13.10 -0.35
N TYR A 74 -3.94 12.56 0.80
CA TYR A 74 -4.00 13.25 2.09
C TYR A 74 -2.66 13.24 2.80
N TYR A 75 -2.40 14.24 3.64
CA TYR A 75 -1.27 14.21 4.54
C TYR A 75 -1.66 14.57 5.97
N TYR A 76 -0.87 14.05 6.92
CA TYR A 76 -1.02 14.28 8.34
C TYR A 76 0.31 14.74 8.93
N ASP A 77 0.30 15.81 9.72
CA ASP A 77 1.49 16.22 10.50
C ASP A 77 1.52 15.39 11.79
N VAL A 78 2.44 14.43 11.84
CA VAL A 78 2.48 13.38 12.88
C VAL A 78 3.84 13.39 13.57
N LYS A 79 3.87 13.47 14.90
CA LYS A 79 5.10 13.29 15.66
C LYS A 79 5.58 11.84 15.53
N ARG A 80 6.91 11.64 15.49
CA ARG A 80 7.50 10.31 15.29
C ARG A 80 6.96 9.24 16.26
N LYS A 81 6.78 9.59 17.54
CA LYS A 81 6.27 8.68 18.57
C LYS A 81 4.81 8.30 18.39
N ASP A 82 4.04 9.11 17.67
CA ASP A 82 2.60 8.95 17.52
C ASP A 82 2.24 8.30 16.16
N LYS A 83 3.26 8.06 15.28
CA LYS A 83 3.03 7.54 13.91
C LYS A 83 2.26 6.23 13.88
N VAL A 84 2.58 5.28 14.75
CA VAL A 84 1.91 3.97 14.78
C VAL A 84 0.48 4.11 15.26
N ASP A 85 0.24 4.91 16.29
CA ASP A 85 -1.12 5.15 16.79
C ASP A 85 -2.00 5.88 15.77
N VAL A 86 -1.42 6.82 15.01
CA VAL A 86 -2.13 7.47 13.90
C VAL A 86 -2.40 6.49 12.77
N LEU A 87 -1.42 5.64 12.41
CA LEU A 87 -1.60 4.61 11.39
C LEU A 87 -2.75 3.67 11.74
N THR A 88 -2.77 3.14 12.97
CA THR A 88 -3.84 2.23 13.40
C THR A 88 -5.21 2.90 13.43
N ARG A 89 -5.29 4.19 13.85
CA ARG A 89 -6.55 4.94 13.76
C ARG A 89 -7.04 5.13 12.33
N LEU A 90 -6.13 5.38 11.39
CA LEU A 90 -6.49 5.53 9.97
C LEU A 90 -6.91 4.18 9.37
N LEU A 91 -6.23 3.09 9.72
CA LEU A 91 -6.62 1.74 9.32
C LEU A 91 -8.02 1.41 9.84
N ASP A 92 -8.29 1.67 11.12
CA ASP A 92 -9.59 1.43 11.73
C ASP A 92 -10.71 2.35 11.18
N TYR A 93 -10.38 3.61 10.87
CA TYR A 93 -11.33 4.61 10.38
C TYR A 93 -11.74 4.36 8.94
N TYR A 94 -10.76 4.11 8.05
CA TYR A 94 -11.00 3.89 6.62
C TYR A 94 -11.27 2.44 6.27
N ASP A 95 -10.85 1.50 7.11
CA ASP A 95 -11.04 0.05 7.01
C ASP A 95 -10.75 -0.52 5.60
N PRO A 96 -9.56 -0.26 5.04
CA PRO A 96 -9.23 -0.76 3.71
C PRO A 96 -9.05 -2.28 3.74
N LYS A 97 -9.66 -3.01 2.80
CA LYS A 97 -9.49 -4.46 2.66
C LYS A 97 -8.04 -4.86 2.48
N LEU A 98 -7.34 -4.14 1.61
CA LEU A 98 -5.90 -4.32 1.41
C LEU A 98 -5.21 -2.97 1.42
N SER A 99 -4.10 -2.89 2.14
CA SER A 99 -3.27 -1.69 2.21
C SER A 99 -1.79 -1.98 2.11
N ILE A 100 -1.03 -1.01 1.59
CA ILE A 100 0.43 -1.06 1.57
C ILE A 100 0.96 0.11 2.40
N VAL A 101 1.87 -0.20 3.33
CA VAL A 101 2.56 0.79 4.17
C VAL A 101 4.02 0.86 3.75
N PHE A 102 4.46 2.03 3.29
CA PHE A 102 5.83 2.26 2.85
C PHE A 102 6.71 2.82 3.95
N CYS A 103 7.82 2.14 4.22
CA CYS A 103 8.90 2.56 5.11
C CYS A 103 10.20 2.75 4.34
N ASN A 104 11.02 3.71 4.76
CA ASN A 104 12.31 3.99 4.09
C ASN A 104 13.41 2.98 4.43
N THR A 105 13.27 2.17 5.48
CA THR A 105 14.29 1.20 5.90
C THR A 105 13.67 -0.16 6.21
N LYS A 106 14.44 -1.23 5.91
CA LYS A 106 14.06 -2.62 6.22
C LYS A 106 13.85 -2.85 7.72
N ARG A 107 14.67 -2.23 8.57
CA ARG A 107 14.50 -2.29 10.03
C ARG A 107 13.15 -1.74 10.46
N MET A 108 12.71 -0.60 9.90
CA MET A 108 11.39 -0.04 10.21
C MET A 108 10.26 -0.95 9.72
N VAL A 109 10.45 -1.66 8.59
CA VAL A 109 9.48 -2.65 8.10
C VAL A 109 9.28 -3.75 9.14
N ASP A 110 10.36 -4.33 9.67
CA ASP A 110 10.28 -5.40 10.68
C ASP A 110 9.67 -4.92 11.99
N GLU A 111 10.14 -3.76 12.49
CA GLU A 111 9.63 -3.15 13.73
C GLU A 111 8.12 -2.85 13.63
N LEU A 112 7.68 -2.24 12.54
CA LEU A 112 6.27 -1.89 12.33
C LEU A 112 5.39 -3.12 12.11
N ALA A 113 5.87 -4.13 11.37
CA ALA A 113 5.15 -5.38 11.18
C ALA A 113 4.90 -6.09 12.52
N SER A 114 5.94 -6.21 13.34
CA SER A 114 5.83 -6.81 14.68
C SER A 114 4.88 -6.02 15.58
N GLU A 115 4.94 -4.69 15.55
CA GLU A 115 4.08 -3.84 16.37
C GLU A 115 2.60 -3.94 15.95
N LEU A 116 2.31 -3.92 14.65
CA LEU A 116 0.94 -4.08 14.16
C LEU A 116 0.38 -5.49 14.44
N GLN A 117 1.19 -6.54 14.29
CA GLN A 117 0.81 -7.90 14.67
C GLN A 117 0.50 -7.99 16.17
N GLY A 118 1.34 -7.38 17.02
CA GLY A 118 1.12 -7.30 18.46
C GLY A 118 -0.18 -6.58 18.85
N ARG A 119 -0.69 -5.70 17.98
CA ARG A 119 -1.98 -5.00 18.12
C ARG A 119 -3.16 -5.75 17.49
N GLY A 120 -2.93 -6.94 16.90
CA GLY A 120 -3.97 -7.80 16.33
C GLY A 120 -4.26 -7.57 14.85
N TYR A 121 -3.43 -6.78 14.12
CA TYR A 121 -3.59 -6.59 12.67
C TYR A 121 -2.92 -7.72 11.88
N PHE A 122 -3.53 -8.11 10.76
CA PHE A 122 -2.97 -9.07 9.82
C PHE A 122 -1.94 -8.38 8.90
N ALA A 123 -0.77 -8.11 9.47
CA ALA A 123 0.30 -7.35 8.83
C ALA A 123 1.54 -8.24 8.59
N GLU A 124 2.18 -8.11 7.43
CA GLU A 124 3.45 -8.77 7.13
C GLU A 124 4.45 -7.80 6.48
N GLY A 125 5.73 -7.96 6.81
CA GLY A 125 6.83 -7.17 6.25
C GLY A 125 7.37 -7.76 4.95
N LEU A 126 7.82 -6.89 4.03
CA LEU A 126 8.48 -7.26 2.77
C LEU A 126 9.69 -6.36 2.51
N HIS A 127 10.90 -6.92 2.53
CA HIS A 127 12.15 -6.19 2.28
C HIS A 127 13.22 -7.05 1.62
N GLY A 128 14.31 -6.41 1.15
CA GLY A 128 15.33 -7.05 0.32
C GLY A 128 16.15 -8.15 1.00
N ASP A 129 16.22 -8.19 2.34
CA ASP A 129 17.00 -9.22 3.07
C ASP A 129 16.27 -10.56 3.20
N MET A 130 14.99 -10.61 2.81
CA MET A 130 14.20 -11.83 2.86
C MET A 130 14.60 -12.79 1.74
N LYS A 131 14.61 -14.10 2.04
CA LYS A 131 14.78 -15.14 1.02
C LYS A 131 13.59 -15.12 0.04
N GLN A 132 13.83 -15.50 -1.21
CA GLN A 132 12.77 -15.47 -2.25
C GLN A 132 11.53 -16.27 -1.81
N SER A 133 11.71 -17.45 -1.23
CA SER A 133 10.59 -18.27 -0.74
C SER A 133 9.73 -17.59 0.34
N GLN A 134 10.35 -16.76 1.18
CA GLN A 134 9.62 -15.97 2.19
C GLN A 134 8.84 -14.83 1.51
N ARG A 135 9.47 -14.15 0.54
CA ARG A 135 8.80 -13.09 -0.25
C ARG A 135 7.59 -13.63 -0.98
N ASP A 136 7.73 -14.79 -1.63
CA ASP A 136 6.64 -15.45 -2.37
C ASP A 136 5.49 -15.84 -1.43
N ARG A 137 5.79 -16.33 -0.22
CA ARG A 137 4.78 -16.64 0.80
C ARG A 137 4.01 -15.39 1.22
N VAL A 138 4.71 -14.30 1.58
CA VAL A 138 4.11 -13.03 1.99
C VAL A 138 3.22 -12.48 0.87
N MET A 139 3.73 -12.46 -0.36
CA MET A 139 2.98 -11.98 -1.51
C MET A 139 1.73 -12.82 -1.82
N ASN A 140 1.83 -14.14 -1.68
CA ASN A 140 0.66 -15.01 -1.84
C ASN A 140 -0.37 -14.81 -0.72
N SER A 141 0.09 -14.61 0.53
CA SER A 141 -0.78 -14.28 1.67
C SER A 141 -1.53 -12.97 1.43
N PHE A 142 -0.84 -11.95 0.94
CA PHE A 142 -1.41 -10.63 0.63
C PHE A 142 -2.41 -10.70 -0.55
N ARG A 143 -2.06 -11.38 -1.66
CA ARG A 143 -2.99 -11.56 -2.79
C ARG A 143 -4.28 -12.30 -2.43
N ASN A 144 -4.20 -13.22 -1.48
CA ASN A 144 -5.36 -14.01 -1.02
C ASN A 144 -6.14 -13.33 0.12
N GLY A 145 -5.78 -12.10 0.50
CA GLY A 145 -6.44 -11.36 1.58
C GLY A 145 -6.25 -11.92 2.98
N LYS A 146 -5.31 -12.86 3.18
CA LYS A 146 -4.95 -13.35 4.52
C LYS A 146 -4.09 -12.35 5.28
N THR A 147 -3.23 -11.64 4.56
CA THR A 147 -2.51 -10.46 5.03
C THR A 147 -3.24 -9.24 4.48
N GLU A 148 -3.73 -8.38 5.33
CA GLU A 148 -4.48 -7.18 4.96
C GLU A 148 -3.56 -5.97 4.80
N ILE A 149 -2.43 -5.97 5.51
CA ILE A 149 -1.48 -4.86 5.56
C ILE A 149 -0.10 -5.37 5.16
N LEU A 150 0.38 -4.93 4.00
CA LEU A 150 1.74 -5.20 3.55
C LEU A 150 2.63 -4.02 3.89
N ILE A 151 3.67 -4.24 4.70
CA ILE A 151 4.65 -3.20 5.04
C ILE A 151 5.91 -3.43 4.22
N ALA A 152 6.33 -2.44 3.42
CA ALA A 152 7.39 -2.67 2.46
C ALA A 152 8.35 -1.48 2.31
N THR A 153 9.57 -1.78 1.86
CA THR A 153 10.47 -0.76 1.30
C THR A 153 10.16 -0.55 -0.19
N ASP A 154 10.56 0.60 -0.76
CA ASP A 154 10.35 0.90 -2.17
C ASP A 154 10.87 -0.20 -3.10
N VAL A 155 12.10 -0.68 -2.83
CA VAL A 155 12.74 -1.74 -3.61
C VAL A 155 11.94 -3.04 -3.57
N ALA A 156 11.45 -3.43 -2.41
CA ALA A 156 10.73 -4.69 -2.25
C ALA A 156 9.30 -4.63 -2.82
N ALA A 157 8.70 -3.45 -2.81
CA ALA A 157 7.35 -3.22 -3.34
C ALA A 157 7.30 -3.08 -4.87
N ARG A 158 8.45 -3.09 -5.55
CA ARG A 158 8.48 -3.08 -7.02
C ARG A 158 7.93 -4.38 -7.58
N GLY A 159 7.22 -4.26 -8.68
CA GLY A 159 6.61 -5.42 -9.33
C GLY A 159 5.47 -6.06 -8.52
N ILE A 160 5.00 -5.43 -7.44
CA ILE A 160 3.77 -5.86 -6.78
C ILE A 160 2.61 -5.61 -7.74
N ASP A 161 2.08 -6.71 -8.25
CA ASP A 161 0.88 -6.73 -9.07
C ASP A 161 -0.27 -7.28 -8.23
N VAL A 162 -0.96 -6.38 -7.58
CA VAL A 162 -2.17 -6.64 -6.78
C VAL A 162 -3.15 -5.51 -7.08
N ASP A 163 -4.29 -5.87 -7.65
CA ASP A 163 -5.26 -4.90 -8.16
C ASP A 163 -6.19 -4.31 -7.09
N ASP A 164 -6.30 -4.97 -5.94
CA ASP A 164 -7.29 -4.65 -4.91
C ASP A 164 -6.74 -3.80 -3.75
N VAL A 165 -5.59 -3.13 -3.93
CA VAL A 165 -5.05 -2.23 -2.91
C VAL A 165 -5.89 -0.96 -2.85
N GLU A 166 -6.62 -0.78 -1.75
CA GLU A 166 -7.53 0.36 -1.53
C GLU A 166 -6.82 1.57 -0.94
N ALA A 167 -5.77 1.32 -0.15
CA ALA A 167 -5.04 2.38 0.54
C ALA A 167 -3.52 2.20 0.49
N VAL A 168 -2.81 3.31 0.30
CA VAL A 168 -1.36 3.40 0.43
C VAL A 168 -1.02 4.37 1.56
N PHE A 169 -0.17 3.92 2.48
CA PHE A 169 0.35 4.76 3.56
C PHE A 169 1.85 5.00 3.36
N ASN A 170 2.25 6.23 3.16
CA ASN A 170 3.64 6.64 3.27
C ASN A 170 3.95 6.92 4.74
N PHE A 171 4.29 5.85 5.50
CA PHE A 171 4.69 5.97 6.90
C PHE A 171 5.93 6.85 7.07
N ASP A 172 6.84 6.75 6.09
CA ASP A 172 7.94 7.68 5.89
C ASP A 172 7.80 8.36 4.53
N ILE A 173 7.99 9.68 4.50
CA ILE A 173 8.00 10.42 3.23
C ILE A 173 9.11 9.86 2.32
N PRO A 174 8.85 9.60 1.03
CA PRO A 174 9.85 9.06 0.12
C PRO A 174 11.02 10.02 -0.06
N GLN A 175 12.20 9.48 -0.36
CA GLN A 175 13.40 10.30 -0.53
C GLN A 175 13.36 11.11 -1.83
N ASP A 176 12.77 10.55 -2.88
CA ASP A 176 12.63 11.17 -4.20
C ASP A 176 11.16 11.31 -4.60
N ASP A 177 10.85 12.35 -5.38
CA ASP A 177 9.49 12.68 -5.79
C ASP A 177 8.90 11.59 -6.70
N GLU A 178 9.74 10.93 -7.50
CA GLU A 178 9.35 9.83 -8.37
C GLU A 178 8.87 8.62 -7.58
N TYR A 179 9.54 8.29 -6.46
CA TYR A 179 9.10 7.21 -5.58
C TYR A 179 7.70 7.46 -5.00
N TYR A 180 7.34 8.72 -4.77
CA TYR A 180 5.98 9.03 -4.34
C TYR A 180 4.94 8.53 -5.35
N VAL A 181 5.14 8.82 -6.64
CA VAL A 181 4.25 8.36 -7.71
C VAL A 181 4.18 6.84 -7.80
N HIS A 182 5.34 6.17 -7.71
CA HIS A 182 5.42 4.71 -7.73
C HIS A 182 4.72 4.05 -6.55
N ARG A 183 4.81 4.67 -5.35
CA ARG A 183 4.12 4.19 -4.14
C ARG A 183 2.60 4.32 -4.28
N ILE A 184 2.10 5.51 -4.56
CA ILE A 184 0.66 5.74 -4.66
C ILE A 184 0.04 5.01 -5.85
N GLY A 185 0.80 4.79 -6.93
CA GLY A 185 0.39 3.99 -8.09
C GLY A 185 0.17 2.50 -7.79
N ARG A 186 0.30 2.06 -6.53
CA ARG A 186 -0.12 0.71 -6.09
C ARG A 186 -1.61 0.65 -5.79
N THR A 187 -2.28 1.78 -5.61
CA THR A 187 -3.75 1.88 -5.52
C THR A 187 -4.34 2.60 -6.72
N GLY A 188 -5.65 2.64 -6.85
CA GLY A 188 -6.35 3.32 -7.95
C GLY A 188 -6.15 2.68 -9.32
N ARG A 189 -5.86 1.36 -9.38
CA ARG A 189 -5.66 0.60 -10.62
C ARG A 189 -7.00 0.13 -11.21
N ALA A 190 -6.96 -0.24 -12.49
CA ALA A 190 -8.10 -0.80 -13.21
C ALA A 190 -9.39 0.05 -13.15
N GLY A 191 -9.25 1.39 -13.09
CA GLY A 191 -10.40 2.31 -13.04
C GLY A 191 -11.06 2.43 -11.67
N ARG A 192 -10.49 1.83 -10.62
CA ARG A 192 -10.96 1.99 -9.24
C ARG A 192 -10.44 3.27 -8.61
N THR A 193 -11.11 3.74 -7.57
CA THR A 193 -10.63 4.83 -6.72
C THR A 193 -9.68 4.29 -5.66
N GLY A 194 -8.68 5.07 -5.27
CA GLY A 194 -7.74 4.72 -4.22
C GLY A 194 -7.50 5.87 -3.26
N ARG A 195 -6.88 5.58 -2.12
CA ARG A 195 -6.48 6.60 -1.14
C ARG A 195 -5.00 6.51 -0.83
N ALA A 196 -4.36 7.65 -0.73
CA ALA A 196 -2.95 7.75 -0.33
C ALA A 196 -2.81 8.68 0.87
N PHE A 197 -2.18 8.20 1.92
CA PHE A 197 -1.96 8.91 3.16
C PHE A 197 -0.47 9.11 3.39
N THR A 198 -0.04 10.33 3.66
CA THR A 198 1.39 10.63 3.84
C THR A 198 1.63 11.26 5.21
N PHE A 199 2.49 10.65 6.02
CA PHE A 199 2.92 11.21 7.28
C PHE A 199 4.10 12.13 7.07
N VAL A 200 3.99 13.35 7.58
CA VAL A 200 5.04 14.36 7.54
C VAL A 200 5.27 14.95 8.92
N ARG A 201 6.46 15.48 9.15
CA ARG A 201 6.80 16.17 10.39
C ARG A 201 7.69 17.37 10.12
N GLY A 202 7.27 18.51 10.62
CA GLY A 202 8.08 19.72 10.61
C GLY A 202 8.60 20.08 9.20
N LYS A 203 9.92 19.98 8.98
CA LYS A 203 10.53 20.35 7.69
C LYS A 203 10.14 19.43 6.52
N GLU A 204 9.64 18.21 6.79
CA GLU A 204 9.18 17.30 5.74
C GLU A 204 7.99 17.84 4.94
N VAL A 205 7.25 18.80 5.50
CA VAL A 205 6.20 19.55 4.79
C VAL A 205 6.75 20.28 3.55
N TYR A 206 8.00 20.75 3.57
CA TYR A 206 8.62 21.37 2.41
C TYR A 206 8.84 20.34 1.28
N LYS A 207 9.30 19.14 1.64
CA LYS A 207 9.44 18.04 0.68
C LYS A 207 8.10 17.64 0.09
N LEU A 208 7.03 17.61 0.88
CA LEU A 208 5.69 17.38 0.37
C LEU A 208 5.27 18.42 -0.67
N LYS A 209 5.66 19.69 -0.49
CA LYS A 209 5.41 20.76 -1.49
C LYS A 209 6.20 20.53 -2.78
N ASP A 210 7.40 19.97 -2.72
CA ASP A 210 8.18 19.62 -3.89
C ASP A 210 7.50 18.47 -4.65
N ILE A 211 7.05 17.42 -3.95
CA ILE A 211 6.25 16.32 -4.49
C ILE A 211 4.97 16.86 -5.16
N GLN A 212 4.24 17.76 -4.53
CA GLN A 212 3.03 18.36 -5.12
C GLN A 212 3.32 19.11 -6.43
N ARG A 213 4.45 19.82 -6.48
CA ARG A 213 4.90 20.52 -7.71
C ARG A 213 5.28 19.53 -8.81
N TYR A 214 6.00 18.46 -8.44
CA TYR A 214 6.40 17.40 -9.38
C TYR A 214 5.20 16.66 -9.95
N CYS A 215 4.27 16.24 -9.10
CA CYS A 215 3.07 15.49 -9.48
C CYS A 215 1.97 16.37 -10.09
N LYS A 216 2.09 17.71 -10.02
CA LYS A 216 1.05 18.69 -10.40
C LYS A 216 -0.31 18.39 -9.75
N THR A 217 -0.30 17.93 -8.51
CA THR A 217 -1.48 17.56 -7.74
C THR A 217 -1.50 18.25 -6.38
N LYS A 218 -2.66 18.28 -5.75
CA LYS A 218 -2.81 18.76 -4.37
C LYS A 218 -2.91 17.57 -3.44
N ILE A 219 -2.09 17.56 -2.39
CA ILE A 219 -2.20 16.63 -1.28
C ILE A 219 -2.83 17.40 -0.13
N LEU A 220 -4.01 17.00 0.31
CA LEU A 220 -4.82 17.76 1.24
C LEU A 220 -4.43 17.47 2.69
N ALA A 221 -4.28 18.51 3.50
CA ALA A 221 -4.12 18.35 4.95
C ALA A 221 -5.42 17.81 5.55
N GLN A 222 -5.32 16.80 6.41
CA GLN A 222 -6.47 16.26 7.13
C GLN A 222 -6.19 16.26 8.65
N PRO A 223 -7.20 16.49 9.49
CA PRO A 223 -7.12 16.25 10.90
C PRO A 223 -6.97 14.74 11.17
N ILE A 224 -6.20 14.41 12.19
CA ILE A 224 -6.07 13.00 12.64
C ILE A 224 -7.40 12.60 13.28
N PRO A 225 -8.03 11.48 12.85
CA PRO A 225 -9.24 10.99 13.50
C PRO A 225 -9.05 10.79 14.99
N THR A 226 -10.04 11.17 15.78
CA THR A 226 -10.04 10.94 17.23
C THR A 226 -10.40 9.48 17.54
N SER A 227 -10.24 9.07 18.79
CA SER A 227 -10.71 7.74 19.23
C SER A 227 -12.24 7.64 19.18
N GLU A 228 -12.93 8.76 19.40
CA GLU A 228 -14.38 8.85 19.29
C GLU A 228 -14.84 8.67 17.82
N ASP A 229 -14.18 9.32 16.86
CA ASP A 229 -14.49 9.14 15.43
C ASP A 229 -14.36 7.68 15.01
N VAL A 230 -13.29 7.00 15.45
CA VAL A 230 -13.08 5.58 15.16
C VAL A 230 -14.15 4.71 15.83
N ALA A 231 -14.49 4.99 17.08
CA ALA A 231 -15.52 4.25 17.79
C ALA A 231 -16.90 4.41 17.14
N GLN A 232 -17.22 5.62 16.68
CA GLN A 232 -18.48 5.90 15.98
C GLN A 232 -18.56 5.12 14.66
N ILE A 233 -17.53 5.16 13.82
CA ILE A 233 -17.49 4.41 12.55
C ILE A 233 -17.62 2.90 12.78
N LYS A 234 -16.93 2.36 13.82
CA LYS A 234 -17.07 0.94 14.16
C LYS A 234 -18.49 0.59 14.61
N MET A 235 -19.13 1.49 15.38
CA MET A 235 -20.52 1.28 15.82
C MET A 235 -21.48 1.31 14.62
N GLU A 236 -21.35 2.29 13.72
CA GLU A 236 -22.17 2.38 12.52
C GLU A 236 -22.07 1.09 11.68
N LYS A 237 -20.85 0.59 11.44
CA LYS A 237 -20.67 -0.68 10.71
C LYS A 237 -21.28 -1.90 11.40
N ILE A 238 -21.25 -1.95 12.74
CA ILE A 238 -21.89 -3.02 13.52
C ILE A 238 -23.41 -2.92 13.33
N MET A 239 -23.96 -1.71 13.40
CA MET A 239 -25.41 -1.50 13.21
C MET A 239 -25.84 -1.88 11.80
N ASP A 240 -25.12 -1.43 10.76
CA ASP A 240 -25.41 -1.80 9.37
C ASP A 240 -25.39 -3.32 9.17
N LYS A 241 -24.41 -4.01 9.80
CA LYS A 241 -24.30 -5.46 9.73
C LYS A 241 -25.46 -6.16 10.47
N ILE A 242 -25.89 -5.62 11.60
CA ILE A 242 -27.07 -6.13 12.34
C ILE A 242 -28.33 -5.95 11.49
N GLU A 243 -28.53 -4.77 10.89
CA GLU A 243 -29.67 -4.51 9.99
C GLU A 243 -29.68 -5.47 8.81
N GLN A 244 -28.52 -5.68 8.17
CA GLN A 244 -28.40 -6.66 7.08
C GLN A 244 -28.78 -8.08 7.51
N ILE A 245 -28.32 -8.55 8.69
CA ILE A 245 -28.65 -9.88 9.20
C ILE A 245 -30.16 -9.98 9.48
N ILE A 246 -30.77 -8.93 10.05
CA ILE A 246 -32.23 -8.89 10.31
C ILE A 246 -33.03 -9.00 9.02
N ASP A 247 -32.56 -8.37 7.94
CA ASP A 247 -33.26 -8.35 6.65
C ASP A 247 -33.06 -9.66 5.85
N GLU A 248 -31.92 -10.32 5.98
CA GLU A 248 -31.53 -11.47 5.15
C GLU A 248 -31.77 -12.83 5.82
N GLU A 249 -31.83 -12.92 7.17
CA GLU A 249 -31.91 -14.18 7.92
C GLU A 249 -33.22 -14.33 8.72
N ASP A 250 -33.73 -15.56 8.81
CA ASP A 250 -34.82 -15.90 9.74
C ASP A 250 -34.28 -16.03 11.15
N LEU A 251 -34.50 -15.00 11.96
CA LEU A 251 -34.03 -14.92 13.35
C LEU A 251 -34.99 -15.48 14.38
N THR A 252 -36.08 -16.14 13.99
CA THR A 252 -37.16 -16.59 14.87
C THR A 252 -36.65 -17.47 16.04
N ASP A 253 -35.74 -18.42 15.74
CA ASP A 253 -35.17 -19.29 16.76
C ASP A 253 -34.25 -18.54 17.73
N MET A 254 -33.48 -17.58 17.24
CA MET A 254 -32.59 -16.73 18.05
C MET A 254 -33.38 -15.79 18.97
N ILE A 255 -34.45 -15.19 18.44
CA ILE A 255 -35.37 -14.33 19.21
C ILE A 255 -36.01 -15.14 20.35
N ASN A 256 -36.52 -16.33 20.05
CA ASN A 256 -37.11 -17.20 21.06
C ASN A 256 -36.09 -17.57 22.17
N LEU A 257 -34.84 -17.88 21.79
CA LEU A 257 -33.78 -18.17 22.73
C LEU A 257 -33.43 -16.98 23.66
N ILE A 258 -33.40 -15.78 23.09
CA ILE A 258 -33.17 -14.54 23.85
C ILE A 258 -34.33 -14.25 24.80
N ASP A 259 -35.57 -14.39 24.34
CA ASP A 259 -36.75 -14.19 25.14
C ASP A 259 -36.80 -15.17 26.35
N GLU A 260 -36.45 -16.43 26.15
CA GLU A 260 -36.31 -17.39 27.24
C GLU A 260 -35.28 -16.92 28.28
N GLN A 261 -34.11 -16.43 27.84
CA GLN A 261 -33.06 -15.95 28.74
C GLN A 261 -33.48 -14.68 29.50
N VAL A 262 -34.08 -13.71 28.80
CA VAL A 262 -34.58 -12.45 29.40
C VAL A 262 -35.65 -12.74 30.43
N ASN A 263 -36.58 -13.64 30.14
CA ASN A 263 -37.61 -14.05 31.05
C ASN A 263 -37.03 -14.78 32.31
N ALA A 264 -36.01 -15.64 32.11
CA ALA A 264 -35.32 -16.31 33.21
C ALA A 264 -34.63 -15.32 34.17
N VAL A 265 -33.97 -14.28 33.63
CA VAL A 265 -33.31 -13.21 34.41
C VAL A 265 -34.35 -12.35 35.14
N SER A 266 -35.47 -12.02 34.51
CA SER A 266 -36.55 -11.25 35.13
C SER A 266 -37.15 -11.98 36.33
N TYR A 267 -37.32 -13.29 36.25
CA TYR A 267 -37.81 -14.12 37.37
C TYR A 267 -36.83 -14.17 38.57
N THR A 268 -35.51 -14.21 38.30
CA THR A 268 -34.51 -14.22 39.39
C THR A 268 -34.43 -12.89 40.14
N HIS A 269 -34.70 -11.76 39.49
CA HIS A 269 -34.77 -10.47 40.17
C HIS A 269 -36.05 -10.23 40.99
N LEU A 270 -37.14 -10.88 40.63
CA LEU A 270 -38.42 -10.77 41.38
C LEU A 270 -38.48 -11.70 42.61
N THR A 271 -37.59 -12.68 42.76
CA THR A 271 -37.60 -13.69 43.84
C THR A 271 -36.52 -13.48 44.89
N LEU A 272 -35.78 -12.38 44.89
CA LEU A 272 -34.87 -12.05 45.99
C LEU A 272 -35.72 -11.62 47.22
N PRO A 273 -35.65 -12.36 48.34
CA PRO A 273 -36.38 -11.98 49.55
C PRO A 273 -35.79 -10.69 50.11
N THR A 274 -36.65 -9.76 50.33
CA THR A 274 -36.39 -8.55 51.12
C THR A 274 -36.00 -8.88 52.54
#